data_de5392da4bac08c65812ff10166c17ea
#
_entry.id   de5392da4bac08c65812ff10166c17ea
#
_cell.length_a   1.000
_cell.length_b   1.000
_cell.length_c   1.000
_cell.angle_alpha   90.00
_cell.angle_beta   90.00
_cell.angle_gamma   90.00
#
_symmetry.space_group_name_H-M   'P 1'
#
loop_
_entity.id
_entity.type
_entity.pdbx_description
1 polymer ?
#
loop_
_entity_poly.entity_id
_entity_poly.type
_entity_poly.pdbx_seq_one_letter_code
_entity_poly.pdbx_strand_id
1 'polypeptide(L)'
;VQQIARTVAAVLVAAMAGAVSTAYAQSDGIVDELKLGVLDHGVTFFEHSVETGVDLNGELLFHRLFEPLDVLGMSIIFRPNLGVSVATNGTTSIGYGGLSMDIMLVRNVFRDGDGFFLDGAFDLVVHDGCLNNCPSDRKALGSRLLGRRAGEIGYQIDPQWSVSAMIDHIGNYGLATPNAGLKTAGIRIGYKF
;
A
#
# COMPACT_ATOMS: atom_id res chain seq x y z
N VAL A 1 1.41 -20.57 -13.29
CA VAL A 1 1.53 -19.14 -12.98
C VAL A 1 0.76 -18.80 -11.70
N GLN A 2 -0.52 -19.19 -11.55
CA GLN A 2 -1.31 -18.96 -10.31
C GLN A 2 -0.71 -19.58 -9.07
N GLN A 3 -0.10 -20.75 -9.19
CA GLN A 3 0.52 -21.45 -8.05
C GLN A 3 1.79 -20.73 -7.57
N ILE A 4 2.56 -20.16 -8.48
CA ILE A 4 3.76 -19.36 -8.17
C ILE A 4 3.36 -18.06 -7.48
N ALA A 5 2.32 -17.37 -7.95
CA ALA A 5 1.82 -16.13 -7.33
C ALA A 5 1.29 -16.38 -5.91
N ARG A 6 0.55 -17.47 -5.69
CA ARG A 6 0.10 -17.87 -4.34
C ARG A 6 1.25 -18.21 -3.41
N THR A 7 2.30 -18.86 -3.93
CA THR A 7 3.51 -19.18 -3.15
C THR A 7 4.27 -17.92 -2.80
N VAL A 8 4.44 -16.97 -3.74
CA VAL A 8 5.11 -15.68 -3.50
C VAL A 8 4.33 -14.84 -2.49
N ALA A 9 2.99 -14.76 -2.62
CA ALA A 9 2.15 -14.07 -1.65
C ALA A 9 2.24 -14.71 -0.25
N ALA A 10 2.20 -16.02 -0.16
CA ALA A 10 2.33 -16.74 1.12
C ALA A 10 3.72 -16.55 1.75
N VAL A 11 4.79 -16.54 0.96
CA VAL A 11 6.15 -16.29 1.43
C VAL A 11 6.30 -14.84 1.90
N LEU A 12 5.72 -13.87 1.19
CA LEU A 12 5.74 -12.46 1.60
C LEU A 12 4.94 -12.21 2.87
N VAL A 13 3.76 -12.83 3.02
CA VAL A 13 2.97 -12.77 4.27
C VAL A 13 3.73 -13.44 5.43
N ALA A 14 4.39 -14.57 5.19
CA ALA A 14 5.21 -15.23 6.20
C ALA A 14 6.47 -14.42 6.54
N ALA A 15 7.09 -13.77 5.57
CA ALA A 15 8.24 -12.88 5.79
C ALA A 15 7.83 -11.63 6.57
N MET A 16 6.65 -11.05 6.29
CA MET A 16 6.10 -9.94 7.07
C MET A 16 5.76 -10.37 8.51
N ALA A 17 5.16 -11.54 8.70
CA ALA A 17 4.90 -12.08 10.04
C ALA A 17 6.20 -12.37 10.82
N GLY A 18 7.25 -12.84 10.13
CA GLY A 18 8.59 -13.04 10.70
C GLY A 18 9.27 -11.72 11.06
N ALA A 19 9.14 -10.68 10.23
CA ALA A 19 9.66 -9.34 10.50
C ALA A 19 8.99 -8.70 11.73
N VAL A 20 7.68 -8.89 11.89
CA VAL A 20 6.93 -8.45 13.08
C VAL A 20 7.45 -9.12 14.35
N SER A 21 7.68 -10.45 14.32
CA SER A 21 8.17 -11.17 15.50
C SER A 21 9.61 -10.81 15.89
N THR A 22 10.46 -10.40 14.96
CA THR A 22 11.82 -9.92 15.25
C THR A 22 11.86 -8.45 15.68
N ALA A 23 10.92 -7.61 15.22
CA ALA A 23 10.80 -6.21 15.64
C ALA A 23 10.39 -6.08 17.13
N TYR A 24 9.63 -7.03 17.67
CA TYR A 24 9.31 -7.08 19.09
C TYR A 24 10.55 -7.32 20.01
N ALA A 25 11.67 -7.75 19.44
CA ALA A 25 12.83 -8.15 20.23
C ALA A 25 13.87 -7.03 20.45
N GLN A 26 13.74 -5.88 19.77
CA GLN A 26 14.78 -4.84 19.84
C GLN A 26 14.24 -3.44 19.51
N SER A 27 14.48 -2.47 20.37
CA SER A 27 14.08 -1.06 20.22
C SER A 27 14.77 -0.30 19.06
N ASP A 28 15.59 -0.98 18.27
CA ASP A 28 16.28 -0.46 17.07
C ASP A 28 15.86 -1.26 15.81
N GLY A 29 14.58 -1.63 15.71
CA GLY A 29 14.04 -2.36 14.56
C GLY A 29 14.15 -1.55 13.26
N ILE A 30 14.46 -2.24 12.14
CA ILE A 30 14.51 -1.65 10.80
C ILE A 30 13.10 -1.23 10.34
N VAL A 31 12.05 -1.85 10.90
CA VAL A 31 10.64 -1.61 10.57
C VAL A 31 10.01 -0.71 11.63
N ASP A 32 9.45 0.41 11.20
CA ASP A 32 8.78 1.37 12.06
C ASP A 32 7.28 1.10 12.23
N GLU A 33 6.64 0.61 11.14
CA GLU A 33 5.18 0.49 11.13
C GLU A 33 4.74 -0.66 10.21
N LEU A 34 3.69 -1.37 10.65
CA LEU A 34 2.94 -2.33 9.85
C LEU A 34 1.54 -1.75 9.60
N LYS A 35 1.11 -1.71 8.34
CA LYS A 35 -0.28 -1.41 7.97
C LYS A 35 -0.96 -2.64 7.38
N LEU A 36 -2.16 -2.95 7.85
CA LEU A 36 -3.01 -4.04 7.33
C LEU A 36 -4.34 -3.45 6.87
N GLY A 37 -4.85 -3.91 5.73
CA GLY A 37 -6.06 -3.33 5.14
C GLY A 37 -6.94 -4.30 4.38
N VAL A 38 -8.17 -3.86 4.20
CA VAL A 38 -9.15 -4.48 3.31
C VAL A 38 -9.55 -3.43 2.29
N LEU A 39 -9.33 -3.75 1.00
CA LEU A 39 -9.54 -2.82 -0.10
C LEU A 39 -10.59 -3.38 -1.06
N ASP A 40 -11.39 -2.50 -1.63
CA ASP A 40 -12.25 -2.78 -2.79
C ASP A 40 -11.38 -2.78 -4.05
N HIS A 41 -11.44 -3.88 -4.79
CA HIS A 41 -10.64 -4.11 -6.00
C HIS A 41 -11.34 -3.52 -7.23
N GLY A 42 -10.63 -2.68 -7.96
CA GLY A 42 -11.14 -2.11 -9.21
C GLY A 42 -12.14 -0.97 -9.02
N VAL A 43 -11.93 -0.13 -8.02
CA VAL A 43 -12.78 1.05 -7.76
C VAL A 43 -12.80 1.97 -8.99
N THR A 44 -14.01 2.39 -9.37
CA THR A 44 -14.20 3.40 -10.41
C THR A 44 -15.18 4.46 -9.91
N PHE A 45 -14.81 5.71 -10.09
CA PHE A 45 -15.68 6.82 -9.69
C PHE A 45 -16.71 7.20 -10.77
N PHE A 46 -16.44 6.84 -12.04
CA PHE A 46 -17.25 7.26 -13.19
C PHE A 46 -17.37 6.21 -14.31
N GLU A 47 -16.78 5.03 -14.14
CA GLU A 47 -16.74 3.97 -15.17
C GLU A 47 -17.11 2.62 -14.55
N HIS A 48 -17.54 1.66 -15.38
CA HIS A 48 -17.73 0.29 -14.91
C HIS A 48 -16.36 -0.38 -14.68
N SER A 49 -16.16 -0.96 -13.50
CA SER A 49 -14.99 -1.77 -13.23
C SER A 49 -15.07 -3.09 -14.00
N VAL A 50 -13.98 -3.45 -14.65
CA VAL A 50 -13.82 -4.76 -15.31
C VAL A 50 -13.44 -5.82 -14.29
N GLU A 51 -12.49 -5.51 -13.40
CA GLU A 51 -12.12 -6.37 -12.27
C GLU A 51 -12.74 -5.82 -11.00
N THR A 52 -13.37 -6.68 -10.20
CA THR A 52 -13.99 -6.33 -8.92
C THR A 52 -13.66 -7.38 -7.88
N GLY A 53 -13.74 -7.04 -6.61
CA GLY A 53 -13.51 -7.99 -5.53
C GLY A 53 -13.00 -7.31 -4.26
N VAL A 54 -12.39 -8.10 -3.42
CA VAL A 54 -11.78 -7.64 -2.16
C VAL A 54 -10.31 -8.05 -2.15
N ASP A 55 -9.45 -7.10 -1.81
CA ASP A 55 -8.03 -7.31 -1.60
C ASP A 55 -7.69 -7.28 -0.11
N LEU A 56 -6.80 -8.19 0.28
CA LEU A 56 -6.10 -8.13 1.56
C LEU A 56 -4.76 -7.43 1.34
N ASN A 57 -4.57 -6.30 1.99
CA ASN A 57 -3.37 -5.48 1.88
C ASN A 57 -2.50 -5.58 3.13
N GLY A 58 -1.20 -5.65 2.94
CA GLY A 58 -0.19 -5.54 3.99
C GLY A 58 0.98 -4.71 3.52
N GLU A 59 1.45 -3.77 4.35
CA GLU A 59 2.56 -2.87 4.04
C GLU A 59 3.44 -2.67 5.26
N LEU A 60 4.74 -2.78 5.06
CA LEU A 60 5.78 -2.43 6.02
C LEU A 60 6.37 -1.08 5.64
N LEU A 61 6.48 -0.20 6.61
CA LEU A 61 7.18 1.08 6.52
C LEU A 61 8.47 0.96 7.33
N PHE A 62 9.58 1.26 6.69
CA PHE A 62 10.90 1.16 7.28
C PHE A 62 11.33 2.48 7.91
N HIS A 63 12.46 2.46 8.58
CA HIS A 63 13.04 3.65 9.19
C HIS A 63 13.22 4.77 8.16
N ARG A 64 12.97 6.01 8.59
CA ARG A 64 13.13 7.20 7.75
C ARG A 64 14.52 7.27 7.12
N LEU A 65 14.58 7.74 5.88
CA LEU A 65 15.86 7.84 5.14
C LEU A 65 16.72 9.01 5.61
N PHE A 66 16.10 10.09 6.08
CA PHE A 66 16.74 11.32 6.52
C PHE A 66 15.86 12.04 7.56
N GLU A 67 16.41 13.07 8.17
CA GLU A 67 15.67 13.88 9.13
C GLU A 67 14.41 14.50 8.49
N PRO A 68 13.31 14.64 9.26
CA PRO A 68 12.08 15.24 8.76
C PRO A 68 12.33 16.62 8.15
N LEU A 69 11.65 16.90 7.06
CA LEU A 69 11.65 18.22 6.44
C LEU A 69 10.52 19.06 7.02
N ASP A 70 10.84 20.19 7.64
CA ASP A 70 9.84 21.13 8.12
C ASP A 70 9.47 22.11 7.03
N VAL A 71 8.24 22.00 6.52
CA VAL A 71 7.69 22.89 5.50
C VAL A 71 6.40 23.51 6.04
N LEU A 72 6.37 24.85 6.17
CA LEU A 72 5.20 25.60 6.67
C LEU A 72 4.67 25.12 8.03
N GLY A 73 5.56 24.64 8.90
CA GLY A 73 5.19 24.10 10.22
C GLY A 73 4.66 22.67 10.21
N MET A 74 4.67 22.00 9.06
CA MET A 74 4.37 20.58 8.93
C MET A 74 5.66 19.78 8.78
N SER A 75 5.78 18.69 9.55
CA SER A 75 6.91 17.77 9.46
C SER A 75 6.61 16.69 8.42
N ILE A 76 7.42 16.63 7.38
CA ILE A 76 7.33 15.65 6.30
C ILE A 76 8.40 14.59 6.51
N ILE A 77 7.98 13.33 6.58
CA ILE A 77 8.85 12.18 6.81
C ILE A 77 8.83 11.29 5.56
N PHE A 78 10.00 10.90 5.08
CA PHE A 78 10.13 9.97 3.97
C PHE A 78 10.63 8.61 4.47
N ARG A 79 9.86 7.55 4.16
CA ARG A 79 10.15 6.18 4.58
C ARG A 79 10.12 5.23 3.39
N PRO A 80 11.10 4.32 3.24
CA PRO A 80 10.94 3.20 2.31
C PRO A 80 9.75 2.35 2.73
N ASN A 81 9.07 1.75 1.74
CA ASN A 81 7.97 0.84 1.99
C ASN A 81 8.10 -0.43 1.17
N LEU A 82 7.46 -1.49 1.64
CA LEU A 82 7.31 -2.77 0.93
C LEU A 82 5.94 -3.34 1.27
N GLY A 83 5.16 -3.72 0.27
CA GLY A 83 3.83 -4.22 0.51
C GLY A 83 3.31 -5.20 -0.53
N VAL A 84 2.17 -5.77 -0.20
CA VAL A 84 1.41 -6.67 -1.08
C VAL A 84 -0.08 -6.35 -1.00
N SER A 85 -0.79 -6.57 -2.10
CA SER A 85 -2.26 -6.59 -2.13
C SER A 85 -2.69 -7.88 -2.83
N VAL A 86 -3.39 -8.74 -2.11
CA VAL A 86 -3.78 -10.07 -2.59
C VAL A 86 -5.28 -10.08 -2.86
N ALA A 87 -5.65 -10.23 -4.13
CA ALA A 87 -7.03 -10.34 -4.55
C ALA A 87 -7.62 -11.69 -4.13
N THR A 88 -8.69 -11.66 -3.32
CA THR A 88 -9.30 -12.88 -2.73
C THR A 88 -10.05 -13.74 -3.74
N ASN A 89 -10.51 -13.15 -4.83
CA ASN A 89 -11.27 -13.82 -5.90
C ASN A 89 -10.41 -14.24 -7.10
N GLY A 90 -9.07 -14.12 -7.01
CA GLY A 90 -8.14 -14.51 -8.06
C GLY A 90 -8.05 -13.51 -9.21
N THR A 91 -8.45 -12.26 -9.03
CA THR A 91 -8.14 -11.13 -9.92
C THR A 91 -6.66 -10.73 -9.80
N THR A 92 -6.30 -9.49 -10.10
CA THR A 92 -4.90 -9.05 -10.09
C THR A 92 -4.38 -8.83 -8.67
N SER A 93 -3.39 -9.61 -8.25
CA SER A 93 -2.61 -9.39 -7.04
C SER A 93 -1.31 -8.68 -7.35
N ILE A 94 -0.82 -7.87 -6.42
CA ILE A 94 0.39 -7.06 -6.58
C ILE A 94 1.36 -7.20 -5.42
N GLY A 95 2.65 -7.11 -5.73
CA GLY A 95 3.70 -6.78 -4.78
C GLY A 95 4.33 -5.44 -5.17
N TYR A 96 4.62 -4.59 -4.20
CA TYR A 96 5.13 -3.26 -4.47
C TYR A 96 6.17 -2.82 -3.45
N GLY A 97 7.00 -1.87 -3.85
CA GLY A 97 7.96 -1.22 -2.97
C GLY A 97 8.44 0.10 -3.54
N GLY A 98 8.74 1.03 -2.66
CA GLY A 98 9.09 2.38 -3.05
C GLY A 98 9.31 3.32 -1.88
N LEU A 99 8.72 4.49 -1.97
CA LEU A 99 8.89 5.58 -1.02
C LEU A 99 7.53 6.15 -0.61
N SER A 100 7.26 6.18 0.68
CA SER A 100 6.14 6.91 1.28
C SER A 100 6.59 8.26 1.81
N MET A 101 5.64 9.19 1.86
CA MET A 101 5.75 10.52 2.41
C MET A 101 4.62 10.71 3.43
N ASP A 102 4.97 10.88 4.68
CA ASP A 102 4.02 11.02 5.78
C ASP A 102 4.00 12.47 6.28
N ILE A 103 2.82 13.03 6.45
CA ILE A 103 2.60 14.39 6.93
C ILE A 103 1.60 14.36 8.08
N MET A 104 2.03 14.75 9.27
CA MET A 104 1.12 14.97 10.37
C MET A 104 0.46 16.35 10.22
N LEU A 105 -0.84 16.36 9.95
CA LEU A 105 -1.61 17.59 9.72
C LEU A 105 -1.90 18.34 11.03
N VAL A 106 -2.32 17.61 12.05
CA VAL A 106 -2.66 18.16 13.37
C VAL A 106 -2.42 17.13 14.45
N ARG A 107 -1.91 17.56 15.59
CA ARG A 107 -1.60 16.71 16.78
C ARG A 107 -2.47 17.09 17.95
N ASN A 108 -2.68 16.14 18.88
CA ASN A 108 -3.37 16.33 20.16
C ASN A 108 -4.76 16.94 19.97
N VAL A 109 -5.57 16.32 19.11
CA VAL A 109 -6.92 16.82 18.76
C VAL A 109 -7.92 16.54 19.87
N PHE A 110 -7.93 15.32 20.39
CA PHE A 110 -8.84 14.89 21.47
C PHE A 110 -8.09 14.41 22.71
N ARG A 111 -6.82 13.97 22.56
CA ARG A 111 -5.92 13.48 23.62
C ARG A 111 -4.46 13.59 23.21
N ASP A 112 -3.58 13.48 24.19
CA ASP A 112 -2.15 13.49 23.92
C ASP A 112 -1.74 12.29 23.06
N GLY A 113 -0.99 12.56 21.99
CA GLY A 113 -0.46 11.56 21.07
C GLY A 113 -1.37 11.19 19.92
N ASP A 114 -2.60 11.71 19.85
CA ASP A 114 -3.49 11.53 18.70
C ASP A 114 -3.30 12.59 17.60
N GLY A 115 -3.96 12.40 16.45
CA GLY A 115 -3.94 13.41 15.39
C GLY A 115 -4.35 12.90 14.02
N PHE A 116 -4.54 13.82 13.11
CA PHE A 116 -4.81 13.50 11.70
C PHE A 116 -3.54 13.56 10.87
N PHE A 117 -3.40 12.62 9.96
CA PHE A 117 -2.26 12.54 9.04
C PHE A 117 -2.71 12.35 7.60
N LEU A 118 -1.80 12.68 6.69
CA LEU A 118 -1.89 12.45 5.26
C LEU A 118 -0.63 11.71 4.81
N ASP A 119 -0.79 10.60 4.09
CA ASP A 119 0.32 9.88 3.50
C ASP A 119 0.17 9.84 1.98
N GLY A 120 1.31 9.85 1.30
CA GLY A 120 1.42 9.59 -0.12
C GLY A 120 2.51 8.56 -0.41
N ALA A 121 2.37 7.78 -1.47
CA ALA A 121 3.42 6.85 -1.87
C ALA A 121 3.60 6.77 -3.38
N PHE A 122 4.86 6.50 -3.78
CA PHE A 122 5.25 6.18 -5.15
C PHE A 122 6.07 4.90 -5.14
N ASP A 123 5.58 3.87 -5.85
CA ASP A 123 6.15 2.53 -5.81
C ASP A 123 6.34 1.95 -7.20
N LEU A 124 7.28 1.02 -7.31
CA LEU A 124 7.34 0.03 -8.38
C LEU A 124 6.49 -1.18 -7.99
N VAL A 125 5.80 -1.75 -8.98
CA VAL A 125 4.85 -2.85 -8.79
C VAL A 125 5.18 -4.00 -9.72
N VAL A 126 5.14 -5.22 -9.18
CA VAL A 126 5.04 -6.46 -9.94
C VAL A 126 3.68 -7.12 -9.65
N HIS A 127 3.09 -7.78 -10.65
CA HIS A 127 1.74 -8.32 -10.52
C HIS A 127 1.55 -9.63 -11.29
N ASP A 128 0.50 -10.38 -10.97
CA ASP A 128 0.10 -11.61 -11.66
C ASP A 128 -1.04 -11.42 -12.68
N GLY A 129 -1.55 -10.19 -12.81
CA GLY A 129 -2.64 -9.84 -13.72
C GLY A 129 -2.34 -10.05 -15.21
N CYS A 130 -3.34 -9.85 -16.01
CA CYS A 130 -3.28 -10.05 -17.46
C CYS A 130 -2.52 -8.93 -18.17
N LEU A 131 -1.72 -9.26 -19.18
CA LEU A 131 -0.94 -8.26 -19.93
C LEU A 131 -1.66 -7.81 -21.21
N ASN A 132 -2.00 -8.77 -22.10
CA ASN A 132 -2.57 -8.53 -23.42
C ASN A 132 -3.59 -9.62 -23.75
N ASN A 133 -4.56 -9.31 -24.61
CA ASN A 133 -5.60 -10.25 -25.03
C ASN A 133 -6.32 -10.89 -23.84
N CYS A 134 -6.72 -10.07 -22.90
CA CYS A 134 -7.32 -10.50 -21.66
C CYS A 134 -8.77 -10.93 -21.83
N PRO A 135 -9.28 -11.83 -20.98
CA PRO A 135 -10.72 -12.06 -20.85
C PRO A 135 -11.48 -10.76 -20.53
N SER A 136 -12.78 -10.74 -20.83
CA SER A 136 -13.61 -9.53 -20.66
C SER A 136 -13.74 -9.05 -19.21
N ASP A 137 -13.48 -9.93 -18.24
CA ASP A 137 -13.48 -9.69 -16.80
C ASP A 137 -12.09 -9.34 -16.22
N ARG A 138 -11.10 -9.09 -17.10
CA ARG A 138 -9.72 -8.78 -16.72
C ARG A 138 -9.22 -7.52 -17.38
N LYS A 139 -8.46 -6.73 -16.63
CA LYS A 139 -7.76 -5.55 -17.13
C LYS A 139 -6.47 -5.93 -17.85
N ALA A 140 -6.25 -5.35 -19.02
CA ALA A 140 -5.04 -5.53 -19.80
C ALA A 140 -3.99 -4.48 -19.39
N LEU A 141 -3.03 -4.87 -18.56
CA LEU A 141 -2.08 -3.97 -17.90
C LEU A 141 -0.83 -3.68 -18.75
N GLY A 142 -0.57 -4.45 -19.81
CA GLY A 142 0.45 -4.21 -20.83
C GLY A 142 1.90 -4.50 -20.41
N SER A 143 2.24 -4.42 -19.15
CA SER A 143 3.61 -4.66 -18.63
C SER A 143 3.58 -5.41 -17.31
N ARG A 144 4.60 -6.22 -17.01
CA ARG A 144 4.77 -6.87 -15.70
C ARG A 144 5.28 -5.93 -14.62
N LEU A 145 5.96 -4.87 -15.03
CA LEU A 145 6.42 -3.81 -14.14
C LEU A 145 5.54 -2.59 -14.35
N LEU A 146 4.91 -2.12 -13.28
CA LEU A 146 4.04 -0.96 -13.26
C LEU A 146 4.55 0.04 -12.22
N GLY A 147 4.00 1.24 -12.24
CA GLY A 147 4.13 2.18 -11.15
C GLY A 147 2.82 2.28 -10.37
N ARG A 148 2.92 2.51 -9.06
CA ARG A 148 1.82 2.79 -8.14
C ARG A 148 1.97 4.18 -7.58
N ARG A 149 0.85 4.87 -7.46
CA ARG A 149 0.70 6.07 -6.64
C ARG A 149 -0.45 5.84 -5.68
N ALA A 150 -0.21 6.11 -4.41
CA ALA A 150 -1.20 5.98 -3.36
C ALA A 150 -1.37 7.29 -2.60
N GLY A 151 -2.56 7.49 -2.06
CA GLY A 151 -2.89 8.54 -1.11
C GLY A 151 -3.68 7.96 0.03
N GLU A 152 -3.43 8.44 1.24
CA GLU A 152 -4.06 7.95 2.46
C GLU A 152 -4.32 9.12 3.39
N ILE A 153 -5.51 9.14 3.99
CA ILE A 153 -5.85 10.04 5.08
C ILE A 153 -6.23 9.22 6.29
N GLY A 154 -5.70 9.56 7.46
CA GLY A 154 -5.92 8.76 8.65
C GLY A 154 -5.92 9.55 9.94
N TYR A 155 -6.26 8.83 10.98
CA TYR A 155 -6.27 9.27 12.36
C TYR A 155 -5.35 8.39 13.20
N GLN A 156 -4.32 8.99 13.77
CA GLN A 156 -3.49 8.38 14.79
C GLN A 156 -4.28 8.35 16.09
N ILE A 157 -4.62 7.16 16.57
CA ILE A 157 -5.44 6.95 17.77
C ILE A 157 -4.63 7.20 19.04
N ASP A 158 -3.41 6.71 19.03
CA ASP A 158 -2.41 6.83 20.08
C ASP A 158 -1.01 6.69 19.46
N PRO A 159 0.11 6.77 20.19
CA PRO A 159 1.45 6.68 19.61
C PRO A 159 1.70 5.42 18.76
N GLN A 160 0.94 4.33 18.97
CA GLN A 160 1.14 3.04 18.32
C GLN A 160 0.07 2.74 17.23
N TRP A 161 -1.19 3.07 17.47
CA TRP A 161 -2.30 2.65 16.60
C TRP A 161 -2.84 3.77 15.73
N SER A 162 -3.14 3.44 14.50
CA SER A 162 -3.80 4.34 13.55
C SER A 162 -4.91 3.62 12.77
N VAL A 163 -5.84 4.39 12.23
CA VAL A 163 -6.85 3.95 11.27
C VAL A 163 -6.88 4.94 10.11
N SER A 164 -7.04 4.43 8.90
CA SER A 164 -6.98 5.26 7.69
C SER A 164 -7.88 4.77 6.57
N ALA A 165 -8.18 5.68 5.65
CA ALA A 165 -8.73 5.39 4.34
C ALA A 165 -7.66 5.66 3.28
N MET A 166 -7.46 4.70 2.39
CA MET A 166 -6.49 4.80 1.30
C MET A 166 -7.13 4.59 -0.06
N ILE A 167 -6.51 5.17 -1.06
CA ILE A 167 -6.76 4.90 -2.47
C ILE A 167 -5.43 4.78 -3.19
N ASP A 168 -5.34 3.86 -4.14
CA ASP A 168 -4.20 3.80 -5.05
C ASP A 168 -4.59 3.63 -6.51
N HIS A 169 -3.61 3.83 -7.35
CA HIS A 169 -3.68 3.60 -8.79
C HIS A 169 -2.37 2.98 -9.27
N ILE A 170 -2.49 1.85 -9.97
CA ILE A 170 -1.38 1.22 -10.68
C ILE A 170 -1.56 1.35 -12.20
N GLY A 171 -0.46 1.50 -12.91
CA GLY A 171 -0.45 1.57 -14.37
C GLY A 171 0.97 1.63 -14.93
N ASN A 172 1.08 1.49 -16.25
CA ASN A 172 2.39 1.52 -16.92
C ASN A 172 2.78 2.93 -17.42
N TYR A 173 2.05 3.96 -17.03
CA TYR A 173 2.29 5.38 -17.42
C TYR A 173 2.39 5.60 -18.95
N GLY A 174 1.79 4.74 -19.76
CA GLY A 174 1.89 4.81 -21.21
C GLY A 174 3.18 4.27 -21.80
N LEU A 175 4.03 3.62 -21.01
CA LEU A 175 5.28 2.98 -21.49
C LEU A 175 5.02 1.66 -22.23
N ALA A 176 3.81 1.12 -22.14
CA ALA A 176 3.38 -0.09 -22.86
C ALA A 176 1.90 0.02 -23.28
N THR A 177 1.52 -0.74 -24.30
CA THR A 177 0.15 -0.86 -24.76
C THR A 177 -0.28 -2.32 -24.65
N PRO A 178 -1.46 -2.61 -24.07
CA PRO A 178 -2.46 -1.71 -23.49
C PRO A 178 -2.05 -1.12 -22.12
N ASN A 179 -2.84 -0.16 -21.59
CA ASN A 179 -2.65 0.47 -20.28
C ASN A 179 -4.00 0.71 -19.61
N ALA A 180 -4.67 -0.36 -19.20
CA ALA A 180 -6.00 -0.26 -18.61
C ALA A 180 -5.99 0.29 -17.17
N GLY A 181 -4.86 0.27 -16.48
CA GLY A 181 -4.71 0.73 -15.08
C GLY A 181 -5.71 0.09 -14.12
N LEU A 182 -5.32 -0.04 -12.87
CA LEU A 182 -6.18 -0.56 -11.80
C LEU A 182 -6.18 0.42 -10.62
N LYS A 183 -7.33 0.59 -9.97
CA LYS A 183 -7.47 1.41 -8.75
C LYS A 183 -8.05 0.56 -7.65
N THR A 184 -7.54 0.71 -6.43
CA THR A 184 -8.14 0.12 -5.24
C THR A 184 -8.38 1.19 -4.20
N ALA A 185 -9.34 0.99 -3.32
CA ALA A 185 -9.60 1.88 -2.20
C ALA A 185 -10.15 1.09 -1.01
N GLY A 186 -9.84 1.52 0.21
CA GLY A 186 -10.35 0.84 1.39
C GLY A 186 -9.83 1.42 2.69
N ILE A 187 -9.91 0.62 3.74
CA ILE A 187 -9.52 1.01 5.10
C ILE A 187 -8.33 0.18 5.55
N ARG A 188 -7.47 0.81 6.36
CA ARG A 188 -6.29 0.17 6.95
C ARG A 188 -6.20 0.47 8.44
N ILE A 189 -5.56 -0.43 9.16
CA ILE A 189 -5.12 -0.25 10.54
C ILE A 189 -3.58 -0.27 10.52
N GLY A 190 -2.96 0.69 11.15
CA GLY A 190 -1.51 0.79 11.32
C GLY A 190 -1.10 0.51 12.76
N TYR A 191 0.07 -0.13 12.91
CA TYR A 191 0.72 -0.34 14.19
C TYR A 191 2.19 0.08 14.10
N LYS A 192 2.61 1.03 14.94
CA LYS A 192 3.99 1.51 15.09
C LYS A 192 4.69 0.75 16.22
N PHE A 193 5.91 0.31 15.95
CA PHE A 193 6.73 -0.46 16.88
C PHE A 193 7.50 0.40 17.88
#